data_6c66b9dfa0a6079219071cf7422cc04e
#
_entry.id   6c66b9dfa0a6079219071cf7422cc04e
#
_cell.length_a   1.000
_cell.length_b   1.000
_cell.length_c   1.000
_cell.angle_alpha   90.00
_cell.angle_beta   90.00
_cell.angle_gamma   90.00
#
_symmetry.space_group_name_H-M   'P 1'
#
loop_
_entity.id
_entity.type
_entity.pdbx_description
1 polymer ?
#
loop_
_entity_poly.entity_id
_entity_poly.type
_entity_poly.pdbx_seq_one_letter_code
_entity_poly.pdbx_strand_id
1 'polypeptide(L)'
;MIEIVNMHVLSVGPGYRVDRASVLGNPFHMDKDEDANTERNRVCDLYHRWLWDRVKEKGRVYRIINEYADEYISTQSLIFRCWCAPLRCHGESVRAAVLWTVKNRK
;
A
#
# COMPACT_ATOMS: atom_id res chain seq x y z
N MET A 1 6.39 13.55 3.18
CA MET A 1 5.18 13.20 2.40
C MET A 1 5.29 11.79 1.85
N ILE A 2 4.20 11.06 1.83
CA ILE A 2 4.15 9.74 1.20
C ILE A 2 3.38 9.85 -0.10
N GLU A 3 4.06 9.54 -1.22
CA GLU A 3 3.47 9.60 -2.54
C GLU A 3 3.15 8.21 -3.06
N ILE A 4 2.06 8.09 -3.83
CA ILE A 4 1.71 6.87 -4.54
C ILE A 4 1.75 7.20 -6.02
N VAL A 5 2.66 6.56 -6.76
CA VAL A 5 2.89 6.85 -8.18
C VAL A 5 2.49 5.66 -9.05
N ASN A 6 2.03 5.96 -10.27
CA ASN A 6 1.61 4.94 -11.23
C ASN A 6 2.83 4.43 -12.01
N MET A 7 3.01 3.12 -12.04
CA MET A 7 4.14 2.47 -12.72
C MET A 7 4.05 2.55 -14.24
N HIS A 8 2.90 2.85 -14.82
CA HIS A 8 2.78 3.12 -16.26
C HIS A 8 3.44 4.45 -16.62
N VAL A 9 3.44 5.40 -15.70
CA VAL A 9 4.06 6.72 -15.89
C VAL A 9 5.52 6.70 -15.46
N LEU A 10 5.81 5.99 -14.37
CA LEU A 10 7.15 5.90 -13.78
C LEU A 10 7.50 4.42 -13.56
N SER A 11 7.81 3.72 -14.65
CA SER A 11 8.11 2.28 -14.61
C SER A 11 9.44 1.97 -13.94
N VAL A 12 10.39 2.91 -14.00
CA VAL A 12 11.71 2.81 -13.36
C VAL A 12 11.93 4.07 -12.55
N GLY A 13 12.46 3.94 -11.35
CA GLY A 13 12.72 5.10 -10.51
C GLY A 13 12.69 4.76 -9.03
N PRO A 14 12.80 5.78 -8.16
CA PRO A 14 12.79 5.58 -6.72
C PRO A 14 11.44 5.12 -6.22
N GLY A 15 11.44 4.43 -5.08
CA GLY A 15 10.22 4.02 -4.41
C GLY A 15 10.09 2.51 -4.32
N TYR A 16 9.15 2.09 -3.49
CA TYR A 16 8.89 0.68 -3.20
C TYR A 16 7.67 0.18 -3.95
N ARG A 17 7.79 -0.99 -4.58
CA ARG A 17 6.65 -1.63 -5.22
C ARG A 17 5.68 -2.12 -4.14
N VAL A 18 4.40 -1.80 -4.33
CA VAL A 18 3.32 -2.35 -3.50
C VAL A 18 2.29 -3.06 -4.37
N ASP A 19 2.63 -3.37 -5.62
CA ASP A 19 1.77 -4.11 -6.54
C ASP A 19 1.79 -5.62 -6.22
N ARG A 20 1.07 -6.42 -7.02
CA ARG A 20 0.93 -7.86 -6.77
C ARG A 20 2.23 -8.64 -6.78
N ALA A 21 3.30 -8.09 -7.34
CA ALA A 21 4.61 -8.72 -7.32
C ALA A 21 5.34 -8.55 -5.99
N SER A 22 4.82 -7.75 -5.07
CA SER A 22 5.43 -7.50 -3.76
C SER A 22 4.65 -8.22 -2.64
N VAL A 23 5.28 -8.29 -1.47
CA VAL A 23 4.64 -8.84 -0.26
C VAL A 23 3.39 -8.06 0.14
N LEU A 24 3.36 -6.75 -0.18
CA LEU A 24 2.25 -5.87 0.11
C LEU A 24 1.24 -5.82 -1.04
N GLY A 25 1.37 -6.69 -2.04
CA GLY A 25 0.43 -6.77 -3.14
C GLY A 25 -0.96 -7.21 -2.70
N ASN A 26 -1.99 -6.69 -3.37
CA ASN A 26 -3.36 -7.02 -3.06
C ASN A 26 -3.67 -8.46 -3.51
N PRO A 27 -4.02 -9.38 -2.58
CA PRO A 27 -4.35 -10.76 -2.94
C PRO A 27 -5.74 -10.92 -3.54
N PHE A 28 -6.58 -9.88 -3.50
CA PHE A 28 -7.95 -9.93 -4.00
C PHE A 28 -8.01 -9.47 -5.46
N HIS A 29 -8.76 -10.19 -6.29
CA HIS A 29 -8.89 -9.89 -7.71
C HIS A 29 -10.23 -9.25 -8.02
N MET A 30 -10.23 -8.30 -8.97
CA MET A 30 -11.46 -7.69 -9.47
C MET A 30 -12.19 -8.66 -10.38
N ASP A 31 -13.53 -8.68 -10.28
CA ASP A 31 -14.38 -9.42 -11.20
C ASP A 31 -14.48 -8.62 -12.51
N LYS A 32 -14.15 -9.25 -13.63
CA LYS A 32 -14.16 -8.61 -14.94
C LYS A 32 -15.56 -8.32 -15.46
N ASP A 33 -16.58 -9.03 -14.95
CA ASP A 33 -17.95 -8.90 -15.40
C ASP A 33 -18.73 -7.82 -14.63
N GLU A 34 -18.11 -7.22 -13.61
CA GLU A 34 -18.71 -6.18 -12.80
C GLU A 34 -18.16 -4.80 -13.13
N ASP A 35 -18.84 -3.75 -12.64
CA ASP A 35 -18.38 -2.38 -12.81
C ASP A 35 -16.99 -2.18 -12.21
N ALA A 36 -16.06 -1.61 -13.00
CA ALA A 36 -14.68 -1.47 -12.59
C ALA A 36 -14.50 -0.64 -11.32
N ASN A 37 -15.26 0.46 -11.17
CA ASN A 37 -15.17 1.30 -9.99
C ASN A 37 -15.68 0.60 -8.73
N THR A 38 -16.80 -0.12 -8.86
CA THR A 38 -17.38 -0.92 -7.77
C THR A 38 -16.41 -1.99 -7.32
N GLU A 39 -15.82 -2.73 -8.27
CA GLU A 39 -14.86 -3.79 -7.97
C GLU A 39 -13.57 -3.24 -7.38
N ARG A 40 -13.09 -2.10 -7.86
CA ARG A 40 -11.89 -1.46 -7.29
C ARG A 40 -12.13 -1.12 -5.82
N ASN A 41 -13.28 -0.54 -5.50
CA ASN A 41 -13.63 -0.22 -4.12
C ASN A 41 -13.75 -1.47 -3.26
N ARG A 42 -14.39 -2.52 -3.78
CA ARG A 42 -14.53 -3.80 -3.07
C ARG A 42 -13.16 -4.40 -2.72
N VAL A 43 -12.26 -4.52 -3.69
CA VAL A 43 -10.95 -5.14 -3.44
C VAL A 43 -10.04 -4.25 -2.59
N CYS A 44 -10.19 -2.93 -2.66
CA CYS A 44 -9.45 -2.03 -1.77
C CYS A 44 -9.94 -2.14 -0.32
N ASP A 45 -11.25 -2.26 -0.11
CA ASP A 45 -11.81 -2.46 1.23
C ASP A 45 -11.37 -3.80 1.83
N LEU A 46 -11.39 -4.86 1.03
CA LEU A 46 -10.92 -6.19 1.46
C LEU A 46 -9.41 -6.14 1.80
N TYR A 47 -8.64 -5.46 0.97
CA TYR A 47 -7.21 -5.30 1.20
C TYR A 47 -6.94 -4.55 2.50
N HIS A 48 -7.70 -3.49 2.77
CA HIS A 48 -7.53 -2.70 3.98
C HIS A 48 -7.66 -3.57 5.24
N ARG A 49 -8.70 -4.42 5.29
CA ARG A 49 -8.88 -5.36 6.40
C ARG A 49 -7.74 -6.37 6.47
N TRP A 50 -7.39 -6.95 5.32
CA TRP A 50 -6.33 -7.94 5.22
C TRP A 50 -5.01 -7.36 5.73
N LEU A 51 -4.67 -6.14 5.31
CA LEU A 51 -3.43 -5.48 5.72
C LEU A 51 -3.39 -5.27 7.23
N TRP A 52 -4.46 -4.75 7.82
CA TRP A 52 -4.49 -4.52 9.27
C TRP A 52 -4.42 -5.82 10.06
N ASP A 53 -5.04 -6.90 9.58
CA ASP A 53 -4.90 -8.22 10.20
C ASP A 53 -3.45 -8.70 10.16
N ARG A 54 -2.76 -8.48 9.03
CA ARG A 54 -1.35 -8.85 8.90
C ARG A 54 -0.45 -8.02 9.82
N VAL A 55 -0.75 -6.74 9.96
CA VAL A 55 -0.02 -5.85 10.89
C VAL A 55 -0.19 -6.34 12.33
N LYS A 56 -1.41 -6.72 12.72
CA LYS A 56 -1.70 -7.20 14.08
C LYS A 56 -0.96 -8.51 14.40
N GLU A 57 -0.70 -9.34 13.40
CA GLU A 57 0.03 -10.60 13.58
C GLU A 57 1.50 -10.40 13.92
N LYS A 58 2.04 -9.20 13.69
CA LYS A 58 3.45 -8.86 13.92
C LYS A 58 4.42 -9.77 13.17
N GLY A 59 4.00 -10.22 11.98
CA GLY A 59 4.81 -11.03 11.08
C GLY A 59 5.56 -10.19 10.05
N ARG A 60 5.73 -10.75 8.85
CA ARG A 60 6.52 -10.13 7.77
C ARG A 60 5.97 -8.77 7.33
N VAL A 61 4.64 -8.68 7.17
CA VAL A 61 4.01 -7.40 6.77
C VAL A 61 4.24 -6.33 7.82
N TYR A 62 4.07 -6.68 9.09
CA TYR A 62 4.33 -5.77 10.21
C TYR A 62 5.77 -5.24 10.17
N ARG A 63 6.74 -6.11 9.94
CA ARG A 63 8.15 -5.70 9.86
C ARG A 63 8.40 -4.74 8.71
N ILE A 64 7.82 -5.01 7.54
CA ILE A 64 7.98 -4.15 6.37
C ILE A 64 7.36 -2.77 6.63
N ILE A 65 6.17 -2.72 7.20
CA ILE A 65 5.51 -1.45 7.54
C ILE A 65 6.37 -0.66 8.53
N ASN A 66 6.97 -1.33 9.50
CA ASN A 66 7.85 -0.67 10.48
C ASN A 66 9.14 -0.16 9.83
N GLU A 67 9.70 -0.88 8.86
CA GLU A 67 10.87 -0.41 8.11
C GLU A 67 10.54 0.86 7.31
N TYR A 68 9.36 0.91 6.69
CA TYR A 68 8.91 2.11 5.99
C TYR A 68 8.68 3.26 6.97
N ALA A 69 8.16 2.98 8.16
CA ALA A 69 7.99 4.00 9.19
C ALA A 69 9.34 4.57 9.63
N ASP A 70 10.35 3.71 9.80
CA ASP A 70 11.70 4.13 10.14
C ASP A 70 12.27 5.06 9.07
N GLU A 71 12.14 4.69 7.81
CA GLU A 71 12.61 5.53 6.70
C GLU A 71 11.87 6.86 6.66
N TYR A 72 10.54 6.84 6.84
CA TYR A 72 9.75 8.06 6.83
C TYR A 72 10.13 9.00 7.96
N ILE A 73 10.37 8.48 9.16
CA ILE A 73 10.83 9.28 10.30
C ILE A 73 12.18 9.94 9.98
N SER A 74 13.07 9.19 9.35
CA SER A 74 14.42 9.64 9.02
C SER A 74 14.45 10.65 7.88
N THR A 75 13.67 10.44 6.82
CA THR A 75 13.75 11.23 5.58
C THR A 75 12.57 12.14 5.34
N GLN A 76 11.46 11.96 6.03
CA GLN A 76 10.17 12.65 5.82
C GLN A 76 9.60 12.43 4.42
N SER A 77 10.02 11.36 3.75
CA SER A 77 9.57 11.07 2.38
C SER A 77 9.55 9.56 2.12
N LEU A 78 8.48 9.10 1.45
CA LEU A 78 8.35 7.75 0.92
C LEU A 78 7.63 7.81 -0.41
N ILE A 79 7.96 6.90 -1.31
CA ILE A 79 7.27 6.73 -2.58
C ILE A 79 6.84 5.27 -2.70
N PHE A 80 5.54 5.03 -2.90
CA PHE A 80 5.01 3.72 -3.20
C PHE A 80 4.60 3.66 -4.67
N ARG A 81 4.89 2.57 -5.32
CA ARG A 81 4.67 2.39 -6.76
C ARG A 81 3.62 1.32 -6.99
N CYS A 82 2.57 1.66 -7.72
CA CYS A 82 1.47 0.74 -8.05
C CYS A 82 0.97 1.00 -9.47
N TRP A 83 -0.01 0.21 -9.93
CA TRP A 83 -0.56 0.33 -11.28
C TRP A 83 -1.85 1.14 -11.35
N CYS A 84 -2.48 1.45 -10.21
CA CYS A 84 -3.82 2.02 -10.15
C CYS A 84 -3.88 3.54 -10.03
N ALA A 85 -2.87 4.18 -9.43
CA ALA A 85 -2.90 5.62 -9.19
C ALA A 85 -3.10 6.41 -10.50
N PRO A 86 -3.85 7.51 -10.51
CA PRO A 86 -4.47 8.18 -9.36
C PRO A 86 -5.81 7.59 -8.91
N LEU A 87 -6.27 6.51 -9.54
CA LEU A 87 -7.47 5.81 -9.08
C LEU A 87 -7.21 5.17 -7.73
N ARG A 88 -8.29 4.90 -6.98
CA ARG A 88 -8.18 4.28 -5.66
C ARG A 88 -7.35 3.00 -5.74
N CYS A 89 -6.36 2.88 -4.87
CA CYS A 89 -5.36 1.82 -4.91
C CYS A 89 -5.10 1.31 -3.50
N HIS A 90 -4.76 0.04 -3.38
CA HIS A 90 -4.38 -0.54 -2.09
C HIS A 90 -3.15 0.15 -1.46
N GLY A 91 -2.36 0.86 -2.26
CA GLY A 91 -1.25 1.68 -1.75
C GLY A 91 -1.70 2.73 -0.73
N GLU A 92 -2.95 3.20 -0.82
CA GLU A 92 -3.51 4.13 0.16
C GLU A 92 -3.62 3.49 1.54
N SER A 93 -3.95 2.19 1.61
CA SER A 93 -3.98 1.44 2.88
C SER A 93 -2.57 1.25 3.44
N VAL A 94 -1.59 1.00 2.59
CA VAL A 94 -0.18 0.91 3.01
C VAL A 94 0.28 2.24 3.59
N ARG A 95 -0.02 3.35 2.92
CA ARG A 95 0.30 4.69 3.41
C ARG A 95 -0.34 4.95 4.77
N ALA A 96 -1.61 4.61 4.93
CA ALA A 96 -2.32 4.78 6.20
C ALA A 96 -1.67 3.98 7.32
N ALA A 97 -1.26 2.73 7.03
CA ALA A 97 -0.60 1.88 8.01
C ALA A 97 0.76 2.45 8.45
N VAL A 98 1.53 2.98 7.50
CA VAL A 98 2.82 3.61 7.81
C VAL A 98 2.62 4.85 8.68
N LEU A 99 1.69 5.73 8.29
CA LEU A 99 1.42 6.97 9.05
C LEU A 99 0.90 6.66 10.45
N TRP A 100 0.05 5.65 10.58
CA TRP A 100 -0.44 5.20 11.89
C TRP A 100 0.72 4.72 12.76
N THR A 101 1.62 3.92 12.18
CA THR A 101 2.79 3.40 12.90
C THR A 101 3.69 4.53 13.38
N VAL A 102 3.97 5.51 12.53
CA VAL A 102 4.77 6.69 12.89
C VAL A 102 4.11 7.45 14.04
N LYS A 103 2.81 7.70 13.94
CA LYS A 103 2.05 8.45 14.96
C LYS A 103 2.05 7.76 16.32
N ASN A 104 2.03 6.43 16.33
CA ASN A 104 1.92 5.64 17.56
C ASN A 104 3.26 5.17 18.12
N ARG A 105 4.37 5.56 17.50
CA ARG A 105 5.70 5.33 18.05
C ARG A 105 6.04 6.44 19.05
N LYS A 106 6.30 6.03 20.25
CA LYS A 106 6.75 6.95 21.27
C LYS A 106 7.77 6.29 22.16
#